data_c08b988719e227039e0b075147f92b00
#
_entry.id   c08b988719e227039e0b075147f92b00
#
_cell.length_a   1.000
_cell.length_b   1.000
_cell.length_c   1.000
_cell.angle_alpha   90.00
_cell.angle_beta   90.00
_cell.angle_gamma   90.00
#
_symmetry.space_group_name_H-M   'P 1'
#
loop_
_entity.id
_entity.type
_entity.pdbx_description
1 polymer ?
#
loop_
_entity_poly.entity_id
_entity_poly.type
_entity_poly.pdbx_seq_one_letter_code
_entity_poly.pdbx_strand_id
1 'polypeptide(L)'
;LPEFKGQQVAGSDGSLHPPRHPITVREIMCHTSGLIRASDKSLKHTQSLKEDVALYAKHPLRQEPGTKFEYNNCGINTGGRIIEVVSGMPYADFMQKRLFDPLGMKDTTCWPNAEQAARLAHTARRNVDKPDPGVLVQHNADKNVPARVIEKLSEGMPVPAAVLADMGVGMARTYARRYAEPAGGYFSTAHDVGALCQMLLNQGVYRDKRLLSAGAVRTLSAIQTGDVPVNPQEAYGVGVFVKIRDDEGLSVGSFGHRGARRTVMWVDPTNRLAIALLVERFDMTGKEQQVVYGSVFKAAIAKYGPAH
;
A
#
# COMPACT_ATOMS: atom_id res chain seq x y z
N LEU A 1 -2.49 17.06 13.80
CA LEU A 1 -3.87 16.61 13.93
C LEU A 1 -4.31 16.77 15.39
N PRO A 2 -5.35 17.57 15.70
CA PRO A 2 -5.78 17.82 17.07
C PRO A 2 -6.30 16.58 17.77
N GLU A 3 -6.78 15.58 17.04
CA GLU A 3 -7.29 14.31 17.57
C GLU A 3 -6.24 13.53 18.38
N PHE A 4 -4.95 13.74 18.09
CA PHE A 4 -3.83 13.08 18.78
C PHE A 4 -3.29 13.86 19.99
N LYS A 5 -3.93 14.98 20.35
CA LYS A 5 -3.55 15.74 21.54
C LYS A 5 -3.85 14.93 22.81
N GLY A 6 -2.85 14.80 23.68
CA GLY A 6 -3.00 14.03 24.92
C GLY A 6 -2.89 12.53 24.74
N GLN A 7 -2.32 12.06 23.63
CA GLN A 7 -2.06 10.65 23.38
C GLN A 7 -1.25 10.03 24.52
N GLN A 8 -1.55 8.78 24.87
CA GLN A 8 -0.87 8.01 25.90
C GLN A 8 -0.27 6.73 25.34
N VAL A 9 0.71 6.18 26.01
CA VAL A 9 1.33 4.88 25.71
C VAL A 9 0.87 3.87 26.72
N ALA A 10 0.52 2.66 26.26
CA ALA A 10 0.20 1.55 27.13
C ALA A 10 1.50 0.85 27.61
N GLY A 11 1.73 0.85 28.92
CA GLY A 11 2.77 0.06 29.54
C GLY A 11 2.46 -1.44 29.55
N SER A 12 3.49 -2.26 29.74
CA SER A 12 3.33 -3.73 29.82
C SER A 12 2.53 -4.19 31.05
N ASP A 13 2.44 -3.37 32.06
CA ASP A 13 1.66 -3.56 33.28
C ASP A 13 0.22 -3.05 33.19
N GLY A 14 -0.18 -2.54 32.02
CA GLY A 14 -1.48 -1.93 31.78
C GLY A 14 -1.58 -0.46 32.21
N SER A 15 -0.51 0.14 32.74
CA SER A 15 -0.47 1.58 33.04
C SER A 15 -0.52 2.41 31.76
N LEU A 16 -0.97 3.67 31.89
CA LEU A 16 -0.94 4.64 30.82
C LEU A 16 -0.04 5.80 31.21
N HIS A 17 0.85 6.21 30.30
CA HIS A 17 1.73 7.36 30.51
C HIS A 17 1.86 8.20 29.23
N PRO A 18 2.21 9.48 29.32
CA PRO A 18 2.49 10.30 28.17
C PRO A 18 3.67 9.72 27.35
N PRO A 19 3.64 9.80 26.01
CA PRO A 19 4.80 9.43 25.20
C PRO A 19 5.98 10.39 25.48
N ARG A 20 7.21 9.91 25.28
CA ARG A 20 8.44 10.71 25.46
C ARG A 20 8.49 11.93 24.56
N HIS A 21 7.85 11.85 23.40
CA HIS A 21 7.63 12.96 22.46
C HIS A 21 6.33 12.72 21.66
N PRO A 22 5.72 13.76 21.09
CA PRO A 22 4.58 13.59 20.20
C PRO A 22 4.95 12.75 18.98
N ILE A 23 3.98 11.96 18.46
CA ILE A 23 4.15 11.21 17.21
C ILE A 23 4.49 12.17 16.08
N THR A 24 5.50 11.83 15.30
CA THR A 24 5.91 12.60 14.11
C THR A 24 5.35 12.01 12.83
N VAL A 25 5.27 12.82 11.77
CA VAL A 25 4.88 12.35 10.43
C VAL A 25 5.86 11.25 9.93
N ARG A 26 7.14 11.37 10.26
CA ARG A 26 8.16 10.36 9.95
C ARG A 26 7.78 9.00 10.53
N GLU A 27 7.47 8.94 11.81
CA GLU A 27 7.13 7.71 12.53
C GLU A 27 5.84 7.07 12.02
N ILE A 28 4.87 7.89 11.63
CA ILE A 28 3.66 7.42 10.95
C ILE A 28 4.03 6.73 9.64
N MET A 29 4.82 7.39 8.81
CA MET A 29 5.14 6.94 7.46
C MET A 29 6.17 5.82 7.41
N CYS A 30 6.98 5.62 8.47
CA CYS A 30 7.91 4.50 8.55
C CYS A 30 7.48 3.40 9.55
N HIS A 31 6.22 3.39 9.96
CA HIS A 31 5.63 2.34 10.80
C HIS A 31 6.26 2.19 12.20
N THR A 32 6.75 3.28 12.78
CA THR A 32 7.30 3.29 14.14
C THR A 32 6.48 4.13 15.12
N SER A 33 5.28 4.56 14.73
CA SER A 33 4.43 5.45 15.51
C SER A 33 3.82 4.83 16.78
N GLY A 34 3.76 3.51 16.86
CA GLY A 34 3.06 2.82 17.96
C GLY A 34 1.53 2.84 17.88
N LEU A 35 0.93 3.36 16.82
CA LEU A 35 -0.52 3.39 16.65
C LEU A 35 -1.16 2.00 16.71
N ILE A 36 -2.44 1.95 17.10
CA ILE A 36 -3.27 0.75 17.08
C ILE A 36 -3.21 0.04 15.71
N ARG A 37 -3.30 -1.30 15.71
CA ARG A 37 -3.32 -2.09 14.47
C ARG A 37 -4.67 -2.01 13.77
N ALA A 38 -4.67 -1.92 12.45
CA ALA A 38 -5.89 -1.96 11.64
C ALA A 38 -6.70 -3.28 11.80
N SER A 39 -6.05 -4.36 12.23
CA SER A 39 -6.70 -5.65 12.52
C SER A 39 -7.33 -5.71 13.92
N ASP A 40 -7.23 -4.66 14.72
CA ASP A 40 -7.84 -4.64 16.06
C ASP A 40 -9.37 -4.65 15.95
N LYS A 41 -10.00 -5.59 16.66
CA LYS A 41 -11.45 -5.80 16.59
C LYS A 41 -12.27 -4.67 17.20
N SER A 42 -11.65 -3.79 17.99
CA SER A 42 -12.30 -2.60 18.55
C SER A 42 -12.52 -1.51 17.52
N LEU A 43 -11.76 -1.53 16.42
CA LEU A 43 -11.91 -0.60 15.31
C LEU A 43 -13.14 -0.97 14.48
N LYS A 44 -14.09 -0.06 14.44
CA LYS A 44 -15.26 -0.15 13.57
C LYS A 44 -14.97 0.66 12.30
N HIS A 45 -15.28 0.09 11.14
CA HIS A 45 -15.21 0.84 9.89
C HIS A 45 -16.16 2.03 9.91
N THR A 46 -15.65 3.18 9.55
CA THR A 46 -16.39 4.43 9.42
C THR A 46 -16.64 4.78 7.95
N GLN A 47 -17.20 5.94 7.69
CA GLN A 47 -17.53 6.39 6.33
C GLN A 47 -16.53 7.41 5.78
N SER A 48 -15.53 7.80 6.56
CA SER A 48 -14.54 8.79 6.14
C SER A 48 -13.18 8.55 6.80
N LEU A 49 -12.14 8.98 6.10
CA LEU A 49 -10.77 8.95 6.60
C LEU A 49 -10.63 9.76 7.92
N LYS A 50 -11.34 10.88 8.01
CA LYS A 50 -11.38 11.71 9.22
C LYS A 50 -11.91 10.95 10.44
N GLU A 51 -13.02 10.22 10.27
CA GLU A 51 -13.63 9.45 11.36
C GLU A 51 -12.76 8.27 11.78
N ASP A 52 -12.18 7.55 10.82
CA ASP A 52 -11.26 6.44 11.12
C ASP A 52 -10.05 6.93 11.90
N VAL A 53 -9.41 8.02 11.48
CA VAL A 53 -8.24 8.58 12.15
C VAL A 53 -8.58 9.11 13.54
N ALA A 54 -9.76 9.72 13.72
CA ALA A 54 -10.25 10.12 15.03
C ALA A 54 -10.52 8.90 15.94
N LEU A 55 -10.91 7.76 15.37
CA LEU A 55 -11.05 6.52 16.11
C LEU A 55 -9.70 5.96 16.54
N TYR A 56 -8.68 5.95 15.65
CA TYR A 56 -7.32 5.51 15.99
C TYR A 56 -6.76 6.32 17.17
N ALA A 57 -6.99 7.62 17.18
CA ALA A 57 -6.50 8.53 18.22
C ALA A 57 -7.12 8.29 19.62
N LYS A 58 -8.26 7.57 19.70
CA LYS A 58 -8.88 7.21 21.00
C LYS A 58 -8.17 6.06 21.72
N HIS A 59 -7.31 5.33 21.00
CA HIS A 59 -6.60 4.20 21.57
C HIS A 59 -5.20 4.63 22.02
N PRO A 60 -4.69 4.11 23.14
CA PRO A 60 -3.32 4.35 23.53
C PRO A 60 -2.33 3.76 22.50
N LEU A 61 -1.17 4.36 22.41
CA LEU A 61 -0.06 3.81 21.65
C LEU A 61 0.38 2.49 22.25
N ARG A 62 0.69 1.53 21.42
CA ARG A 62 1.12 0.17 21.80
C ARG A 62 2.59 0.12 22.24
N GLN A 63 3.34 1.17 21.94
CA GLN A 63 4.76 1.33 22.24
C GLN A 63 5.14 2.81 22.11
N GLU A 64 6.29 3.18 22.68
CA GLU A 64 6.86 4.51 22.47
C GLU A 64 7.12 4.78 20.99
N PRO A 65 6.75 5.98 20.49
CA PRO A 65 7.09 6.38 19.14
C PRO A 65 8.59 6.25 18.85
N GLY A 66 8.93 5.76 17.67
CA GLY A 66 10.31 5.60 17.22
C GLY A 66 11.07 4.38 17.76
N THR A 67 10.47 3.55 18.64
CA THR A 67 11.22 2.48 19.31
C THR A 67 11.14 1.11 18.66
N LYS A 68 10.09 0.85 17.86
CA LYS A 68 9.87 -0.44 17.22
C LYS A 68 9.16 -0.27 15.88
N PHE A 69 9.62 -1.02 14.89
CA PHE A 69 8.90 -1.17 13.62
C PHE A 69 7.71 -2.12 13.78
N GLU A 70 6.53 -1.65 13.46
CA GLU A 70 5.33 -2.46 13.37
C GLU A 70 4.48 -1.99 12.19
N TYR A 71 4.50 -2.76 11.08
CA TYR A 71 3.75 -2.42 9.87
C TYR A 71 2.29 -2.13 10.20
N ASN A 72 1.80 -0.94 9.83
CA ASN A 72 0.53 -0.42 10.34
C ASN A 72 -0.21 0.47 9.35
N ASN A 73 -1.34 -0.02 8.86
CA ASN A 73 -2.20 0.71 7.95
C ASN A 73 -2.86 1.95 8.59
N CYS A 74 -3.12 1.93 9.90
CA CYS A 74 -3.64 3.10 10.61
C CYS A 74 -2.68 4.30 10.51
N GLY A 75 -1.37 4.05 10.52
CA GLY A 75 -0.37 5.08 10.30
C GLY A 75 -0.50 5.69 8.90
N ILE A 76 -0.54 4.86 7.86
CA ILE A 76 -0.65 5.33 6.47
C ILE A 76 -1.96 6.09 6.25
N ASN A 77 -3.07 5.61 6.79
CA ASN A 77 -4.36 6.33 6.76
C ASN A 77 -4.26 7.69 7.48
N THR A 78 -3.56 7.75 8.60
CA THR A 78 -3.29 9.01 9.30
C THR A 78 -2.45 9.96 8.43
N GLY A 79 -1.46 9.46 7.68
CA GLY A 79 -0.71 10.21 6.69
C GLY A 79 -1.61 10.83 5.60
N GLY A 80 -2.56 10.06 5.08
CA GLY A 80 -3.57 10.56 4.14
C GLY A 80 -4.47 11.64 4.75
N ARG A 81 -4.86 11.48 6.01
CA ARG A 81 -5.63 12.53 6.72
C ARG A 81 -4.82 13.83 6.91
N ILE A 82 -3.52 13.73 7.14
CA ILE A 82 -2.64 14.91 7.18
C ILE A 82 -2.66 15.64 5.83
N ILE A 83 -2.61 14.89 4.71
CA ILE A 83 -2.74 15.47 3.37
C ILE A 83 -4.05 16.24 3.22
N GLU A 84 -5.18 15.69 3.66
CA GLU A 84 -6.48 16.38 3.60
C GLU A 84 -6.46 17.70 4.39
N VAL A 85 -5.92 17.67 5.62
CA VAL A 85 -5.88 18.87 6.48
C VAL A 85 -4.97 19.95 5.91
N VAL A 86 -3.78 19.58 5.43
CA VAL A 86 -2.80 20.54 4.92
C VAL A 86 -3.18 21.09 3.54
N SER A 87 -3.78 20.26 2.69
CA SER A 87 -4.15 20.68 1.33
C SER A 87 -5.53 21.33 1.24
N GLY A 88 -6.39 21.11 2.22
CA GLY A 88 -7.82 21.48 2.16
C GLY A 88 -8.62 20.67 1.14
N MET A 89 -8.08 19.56 0.62
CA MET A 89 -8.70 18.72 -0.39
C MET A 89 -8.99 17.32 0.15
N PRO A 90 -10.07 16.65 -0.29
CA PRO A 90 -10.23 15.21 -0.09
C PRO A 90 -9.00 14.45 -0.60
N TYR A 91 -8.61 13.37 0.10
CA TYR A 91 -7.40 12.61 -0.25
C TYR A 91 -7.41 12.10 -1.70
N ALA A 92 -8.55 11.57 -2.17
CA ALA A 92 -8.67 11.10 -3.55
C ALA A 92 -8.44 12.22 -4.57
N ASP A 93 -9.03 13.39 -4.35
CA ASP A 93 -8.91 14.54 -5.25
C ASP A 93 -7.47 15.07 -5.28
N PHE A 94 -6.81 15.09 -4.11
CA PHE A 94 -5.40 15.45 -4.03
C PHE A 94 -4.53 14.50 -4.84
N MET A 95 -4.71 13.17 -4.67
CA MET A 95 -3.94 12.17 -5.40
C MET A 95 -4.21 12.25 -6.91
N GLN A 96 -5.47 12.39 -7.31
CA GLN A 96 -5.84 12.54 -8.71
C GLN A 96 -5.13 13.76 -9.33
N LYS A 97 -5.33 14.92 -8.74
CA LYS A 97 -4.85 16.20 -9.29
C LYS A 97 -3.33 16.37 -9.21
N ARG A 98 -2.70 15.89 -8.12
CA ARG A 98 -1.28 16.14 -7.84
C ARG A 98 -0.35 15.03 -8.29
N LEU A 99 -0.86 13.82 -8.48
CA LEU A 99 -0.05 12.66 -8.84
C LEU A 99 -0.55 11.97 -10.12
N PHE A 100 -1.81 11.53 -10.17
CA PHE A 100 -2.26 10.66 -11.25
C PHE A 100 -2.39 11.40 -12.57
N ASP A 101 -3.04 12.57 -12.62
CA ASP A 101 -3.18 13.36 -13.83
C ASP A 101 -1.81 13.81 -14.41
N PRO A 102 -0.88 14.35 -13.59
CA PRO A 102 0.44 14.73 -14.09
C PRO A 102 1.29 13.56 -14.61
N LEU A 103 1.10 12.34 -14.05
CA LEU A 103 1.77 11.13 -14.52
C LEU A 103 1.05 10.43 -15.66
N GLY A 104 -0.19 10.84 -15.98
CA GLY A 104 -1.02 10.16 -16.97
C GLY A 104 -1.52 8.78 -16.52
N MET A 105 -1.66 8.56 -15.21
CA MET A 105 -2.13 7.32 -14.59
C MET A 105 -3.65 7.20 -14.69
N LYS A 106 -4.16 6.96 -15.89
CA LYS A 106 -5.59 7.02 -16.22
C LYS A 106 -6.42 5.87 -15.64
N ASP A 107 -5.77 4.77 -15.35
CA ASP A 107 -6.41 3.56 -14.81
C ASP A 107 -6.15 3.37 -13.30
N THR A 108 -5.61 4.39 -12.64
CA THR A 108 -5.39 4.37 -11.19
C THR A 108 -6.53 5.09 -10.48
N THR A 109 -7.33 4.32 -9.72
CA THR A 109 -8.53 4.85 -9.07
C THR A 109 -8.91 4.04 -7.84
N CYS A 110 -9.63 4.66 -6.90
CA CYS A 110 -10.32 3.93 -5.83
C CYS A 110 -11.68 3.37 -6.29
N TRP A 111 -12.26 3.92 -7.36
CA TRP A 111 -13.60 3.60 -7.82
C TRP A 111 -13.59 3.35 -9.33
N PRO A 112 -13.26 2.10 -9.76
CA PRO A 112 -13.28 1.76 -11.17
C PRO A 112 -14.64 2.05 -11.81
N ASN A 113 -14.66 2.71 -12.95
CA ASN A 113 -15.85 2.83 -13.79
C ASN A 113 -16.15 1.49 -14.50
N ALA A 114 -17.24 1.42 -15.25
CA ALA A 114 -17.67 0.17 -15.90
C ALA A 114 -16.61 -0.39 -16.88
N GLU A 115 -15.93 0.46 -17.65
CA GLU A 115 -14.87 0.05 -18.56
C GLU A 115 -13.66 -0.51 -17.79
N GLN A 116 -13.20 0.21 -16.77
CA GLN A 116 -12.08 -0.23 -15.92
C GLN A 116 -12.43 -1.51 -15.18
N ALA A 117 -13.67 -1.62 -14.67
CA ALA A 117 -14.16 -2.81 -13.99
C ALA A 117 -14.17 -4.04 -14.89
N ALA A 118 -14.51 -3.91 -16.17
CA ALA A 118 -14.48 -5.00 -17.14
C ALA A 118 -13.05 -5.53 -17.43
N ARG A 119 -12.01 -4.76 -17.08
CA ARG A 119 -10.60 -5.11 -17.26
C ARG A 119 -9.91 -5.55 -15.97
N LEU A 120 -10.63 -5.62 -14.82
CA LEU A 120 -10.03 -6.05 -13.56
C LEU A 120 -9.56 -7.50 -13.66
N ALA A 121 -8.35 -7.73 -13.15
CA ALA A 121 -7.83 -9.09 -13.04
C ALA A 121 -8.65 -9.91 -12.05
N HIS A 122 -8.96 -11.14 -12.41
CA HIS A 122 -9.61 -12.07 -11.51
C HIS A 122 -8.60 -12.66 -10.51
N THR A 123 -9.02 -12.80 -9.26
CA THR A 123 -8.20 -13.43 -8.25
C THR A 123 -8.05 -14.92 -8.56
N ALA A 124 -6.81 -15.39 -8.69
CA ALA A 124 -6.50 -16.81 -8.84
C ALA A 124 -6.02 -17.42 -7.52
N ARG A 125 -6.31 -18.68 -7.30
CA ARG A 125 -5.76 -19.49 -6.21
C ARG A 125 -5.45 -20.90 -6.69
N ARG A 126 -4.60 -21.61 -5.93
CA ARG A 126 -4.35 -23.02 -6.18
C ARG A 126 -5.63 -23.82 -5.93
N ASN A 127 -5.90 -24.81 -6.77
CA ASN A 127 -6.99 -25.75 -6.53
C ASN A 127 -6.59 -26.70 -5.39
N VAL A 128 -7.20 -26.52 -4.20
CA VAL A 128 -6.92 -27.38 -3.04
C VAL A 128 -7.58 -28.76 -3.17
N ASP A 129 -8.62 -28.88 -3.98
CA ASP A 129 -9.36 -30.15 -4.20
C ASP A 129 -8.66 -31.04 -5.23
N LYS A 130 -7.76 -30.49 -6.03
CA LYS A 130 -6.89 -31.20 -6.98
C LYS A 130 -5.50 -30.60 -6.88
N PRO A 131 -4.61 -31.14 -6.06
CA PRO A 131 -3.29 -30.55 -5.78
C PRO A 131 -2.29 -30.75 -6.93
N ASP A 132 -2.68 -30.46 -8.17
CA ASP A 132 -1.76 -30.31 -9.28
C ASP A 132 -1.12 -28.92 -9.15
N PRO A 133 0.19 -28.82 -8.90
CA PRO A 133 0.87 -27.56 -8.67
C PRO A 133 0.84 -26.62 -9.87
N GLY A 134 0.44 -27.10 -11.05
CA GLY A 134 0.31 -26.30 -12.27
C GLY A 134 -1.09 -25.73 -12.52
N VAL A 135 -2.12 -26.18 -11.80
CA VAL A 135 -3.51 -25.77 -12.07
C VAL A 135 -3.92 -24.64 -11.13
N LEU A 136 -4.07 -23.46 -11.69
CA LEU A 136 -4.72 -22.32 -11.03
C LEU A 136 -6.22 -22.33 -11.40
N VAL A 137 -7.08 -22.22 -10.40
CA VAL A 137 -8.50 -21.97 -10.63
C VAL A 137 -8.82 -20.52 -10.34
N GLN A 138 -9.68 -19.93 -11.16
CA GLN A 138 -10.22 -18.62 -10.89
C GLN A 138 -10.96 -18.68 -9.55
N HIS A 139 -10.61 -17.80 -8.63
CA HIS A 139 -11.33 -17.66 -7.38
C HIS A 139 -12.59 -16.86 -7.66
N ASN A 140 -13.68 -17.56 -7.91
CA ASN A 140 -14.99 -16.91 -7.85
C ASN A 140 -15.18 -16.46 -6.42
N ALA A 141 -15.52 -15.18 -6.27
CA ALA A 141 -15.80 -14.57 -4.99
C ALA A 141 -16.64 -15.50 -4.13
N ASP A 142 -16.35 -15.47 -2.87
CA ASP A 142 -16.96 -16.24 -1.83
C ASP A 142 -18.39 -16.65 -2.16
N LYS A 143 -18.62 -17.94 -2.46
CA LYS A 143 -19.94 -18.50 -2.71
C LYS A 143 -20.94 -18.22 -1.58
N ASN A 144 -20.45 -17.64 -0.48
CA ASN A 144 -21.19 -17.29 0.72
C ASN A 144 -21.74 -15.85 0.74
N VAL A 145 -21.48 -15.02 -0.28
CA VAL A 145 -22.13 -13.69 -0.35
C VAL A 145 -23.50 -13.86 -0.99
N PRO A 146 -24.61 -13.69 -0.25
CA PRO A 146 -25.93 -13.75 -0.84
C PRO A 146 -26.07 -12.73 -1.97
N ALA A 147 -26.66 -13.12 -3.10
CA ALA A 147 -26.88 -12.24 -4.26
C ALA A 147 -27.55 -10.91 -3.88
N ARG A 148 -28.50 -10.93 -2.94
CA ARG A 148 -29.15 -9.74 -2.38
C ARG A 148 -28.19 -8.75 -1.70
N VAL A 149 -27.05 -9.23 -1.16
CA VAL A 149 -26.04 -8.36 -0.54
C VAL A 149 -25.20 -7.71 -1.62
N ILE A 150 -24.87 -8.45 -2.68
CA ILE A 150 -24.15 -7.95 -3.84
C ILE A 150 -24.98 -6.87 -4.54
N GLU A 151 -26.26 -7.14 -4.75
CA GLU A 151 -27.21 -6.20 -5.37
C GLU A 151 -27.30 -4.88 -4.58
N LYS A 152 -27.49 -4.96 -3.25
CA LYS A 152 -27.50 -3.77 -2.37
C LYS A 152 -26.15 -3.03 -2.35
N LEU A 153 -25.03 -3.74 -2.46
CA LEU A 153 -23.71 -3.14 -2.51
C LEU A 153 -23.47 -2.42 -3.85
N SER A 154 -24.13 -2.85 -4.91
CA SER A 154 -24.03 -2.24 -6.25
C SER A 154 -25.00 -1.08 -6.46
N GLU A 155 -26.01 -0.90 -5.60
CA GLU A 155 -26.90 0.25 -5.65
C GLU A 155 -26.14 1.56 -5.47
N GLY A 156 -26.20 2.43 -6.47
CA GLY A 156 -25.49 3.71 -6.48
C GLY A 156 -23.99 3.63 -6.72
N MET A 157 -23.46 2.47 -7.06
CA MET A 157 -22.02 2.28 -7.29
C MET A 157 -21.70 2.18 -8.78
N PRO A 158 -20.56 2.74 -9.23
CA PRO A 158 -20.16 2.68 -10.65
C PRO A 158 -19.65 1.29 -11.09
N VAL A 159 -19.53 0.32 -10.16
CA VAL A 159 -18.96 -1.02 -10.43
C VAL A 159 -20.04 -2.07 -10.49
N PRO A 160 -20.08 -2.93 -11.53
CA PRO A 160 -21.04 -4.02 -11.63
C PRO A 160 -20.98 -5.00 -10.46
N ALA A 161 -22.12 -5.53 -10.02
CA ALA A 161 -22.23 -6.48 -8.90
C ALA A 161 -21.35 -7.73 -9.09
N ALA A 162 -21.17 -8.21 -10.32
CA ALA A 162 -20.29 -9.34 -10.63
C ALA A 162 -18.82 -9.07 -10.26
N VAL A 163 -18.35 -7.85 -10.47
CA VAL A 163 -16.98 -7.44 -10.09
C VAL A 163 -16.82 -7.36 -8.59
N LEU A 164 -17.84 -6.85 -7.88
CA LEU A 164 -17.85 -6.83 -6.41
C LEU A 164 -17.83 -8.24 -5.82
N ALA A 165 -18.54 -9.18 -6.45
CA ALA A 165 -18.54 -10.58 -6.06
C ALA A 165 -17.13 -11.21 -6.18
N ASP A 166 -16.39 -10.86 -7.20
CA ASP A 166 -15.04 -11.37 -7.46
C ASP A 166 -13.96 -10.75 -6.52
N MET A 167 -14.27 -9.62 -5.92
CA MET A 167 -13.37 -8.93 -4.98
C MET A 167 -13.34 -9.55 -3.56
N GLY A 168 -14.27 -10.46 -3.25
CA GLY A 168 -14.44 -11.06 -1.92
C GLY A 168 -15.22 -10.17 -0.93
N VAL A 169 -15.79 -10.81 0.10
CA VAL A 169 -16.72 -10.15 1.05
C VAL A 169 -16.11 -8.93 1.77
N GLY A 170 -14.85 -9.00 2.14
CA GLY A 170 -14.15 -7.89 2.83
C GLY A 170 -14.05 -6.65 1.96
N MET A 171 -13.65 -6.84 0.70
CA MET A 171 -13.54 -5.75 -0.28
C MET A 171 -14.92 -5.20 -0.68
N ALA A 172 -15.92 -6.07 -0.87
CA ALA A 172 -17.28 -5.66 -1.20
C ALA A 172 -17.93 -4.83 -0.07
N ARG A 173 -17.74 -5.23 1.20
CA ARG A 173 -18.20 -4.43 2.35
C ARG A 173 -17.53 -3.06 2.41
N THR A 174 -16.23 -3.02 2.15
CA THR A 174 -15.46 -1.77 2.11
C THR A 174 -15.93 -0.91 0.95
N TYR A 175 -16.37 -1.49 -0.14
CA TYR A 175 -16.77 -0.75 -1.33
C TYR A 175 -18.06 0.05 -1.13
N ALA A 176 -19.07 -0.49 -0.48
CA ALA A 176 -20.35 0.22 -0.23
C ALA A 176 -20.23 1.44 0.72
N ARG A 177 -19.20 1.44 1.55
CA ARG A 177 -18.88 2.53 2.50
C ARG A 177 -17.52 3.14 2.24
N ARG A 178 -17.01 3.00 1.02
CA ARG A 178 -15.62 3.27 0.72
C ARG A 178 -15.34 4.76 0.61
N TYR A 179 -14.42 5.22 1.37
CA TYR A 179 -13.62 6.39 1.09
C TYR A 179 -12.28 5.96 0.45
N ALA A 180 -11.54 6.90 -0.14
CA ALA A 180 -10.21 6.62 -0.65
C ALA A 180 -9.25 6.31 0.50
N GLU A 181 -8.98 5.02 0.73
CA GLU A 181 -8.14 4.56 1.81
C GLU A 181 -6.67 4.59 1.38
N PRO A 182 -5.80 5.42 2.02
CA PRO A 182 -4.39 5.52 1.66
C PRO A 182 -3.62 4.21 1.78
N ALA A 183 -3.96 3.39 2.76
CA ALA A 183 -3.24 2.16 3.08
C ALA A 183 -3.50 0.99 2.11
N GLY A 184 -4.46 1.07 1.19
CA GLY A 184 -4.72 -0.07 0.31
C GLY A 184 -6.01 0.00 -0.49
N GLY A 185 -6.35 1.14 -1.03
CA GLY A 185 -7.63 1.33 -1.69
C GLY A 185 -7.60 1.46 -3.21
N TYR A 186 -6.44 1.45 -3.85
CA TYR A 186 -6.33 1.72 -5.28
C TYR A 186 -6.34 0.47 -6.15
N PHE A 187 -7.04 0.58 -7.28
CA PHE A 187 -6.85 -0.25 -8.47
C PHE A 187 -5.88 0.47 -9.40
N SER A 188 -5.09 -0.26 -10.15
CA SER A 188 -4.12 0.32 -11.08
C SER A 188 -3.71 -0.68 -12.16
N THR A 189 -2.88 -0.25 -13.09
CA THR A 189 -2.22 -1.07 -14.09
C THR A 189 -0.71 -1.07 -13.91
N ALA A 190 -0.01 -2.05 -14.49
CA ALA A 190 1.45 -2.08 -14.47
C ALA A 190 2.03 -0.86 -15.21
N HIS A 191 1.35 -0.35 -16.23
CA HIS A 191 1.72 0.87 -16.94
C HIS A 191 1.70 2.10 -16.01
N ASP A 192 0.60 2.30 -15.28
CA ASP A 192 0.44 3.46 -14.40
C ASP A 192 1.43 3.40 -13.22
N VAL A 193 1.56 2.22 -12.58
CA VAL A 193 2.56 2.03 -11.52
C VAL A 193 3.98 2.20 -12.07
N GLY A 194 4.24 1.76 -13.31
CA GLY A 194 5.50 1.98 -14.01
C GLY A 194 5.82 3.47 -14.21
N ALA A 195 4.82 4.29 -14.54
CA ALA A 195 5.01 5.75 -14.65
C ALA A 195 5.43 6.39 -13.32
N LEU A 196 4.82 5.94 -12.20
CA LEU A 196 5.23 6.35 -10.86
C LEU A 196 6.68 5.92 -10.56
N CYS A 197 7.01 4.66 -10.80
CA CYS A 197 8.37 4.16 -10.60
C CYS A 197 9.40 4.92 -11.46
N GLN A 198 9.07 5.20 -12.72
CA GLN A 198 9.92 5.98 -13.62
C GLN A 198 10.14 7.41 -13.12
N MET A 199 9.11 8.06 -12.62
CA MET A 199 9.23 9.39 -11.99
C MET A 199 10.19 9.34 -10.79
N LEU A 200 10.07 8.34 -9.94
CA LEU A 200 10.94 8.16 -8.78
C LEU A 200 12.39 7.86 -9.20
N LEU A 201 12.59 6.98 -10.20
CA LEU A 201 13.91 6.66 -10.76
C LEU A 201 14.60 7.91 -11.33
N ASN A 202 13.83 8.78 -11.97
CA ASN A 202 14.30 10.04 -12.54
C ASN A 202 14.33 11.20 -11.52
N GLN A 203 14.45 10.88 -10.24
CA GLN A 203 14.58 11.88 -9.16
C GLN A 203 13.47 12.95 -9.19
N GLY A 204 12.24 12.48 -9.38
CA GLY A 204 11.03 13.31 -9.31
C GLY A 204 10.61 13.94 -10.64
N VAL A 205 11.19 13.54 -11.76
CA VAL A 205 10.83 14.00 -13.11
C VAL A 205 10.16 12.88 -13.90
N TYR A 206 9.05 13.19 -14.52
CA TYR A 206 8.39 12.30 -15.47
C TYR A 206 8.20 13.02 -16.79
N ARG A 207 8.76 12.46 -17.86
CA ARG A 207 8.92 13.15 -19.16
C ARG A 207 9.62 14.51 -18.94
N ASP A 208 8.97 15.60 -19.23
CA ASP A 208 9.46 16.99 -19.10
C ASP A 208 9.00 17.71 -17.82
N LYS A 209 8.21 17.04 -16.97
CA LYS A 209 7.58 17.64 -15.79
C LYS A 209 8.24 17.19 -14.50
N ARG A 210 8.60 18.14 -13.64
CA ARG A 210 9.03 17.86 -12.27
C ARG A 210 7.82 17.83 -11.34
N LEU A 211 7.57 16.66 -10.72
CA LEU A 211 6.51 16.47 -9.72
C LEU A 211 7.07 16.56 -8.29
N LEU A 212 8.27 16.02 -8.08
CA LEU A 212 8.95 16.07 -6.79
C LEU A 212 10.36 16.67 -6.96
N SER A 213 10.87 17.30 -5.91
CA SER A 213 12.28 17.65 -5.89
C SER A 213 13.16 16.41 -5.76
N ALA A 214 14.37 16.43 -6.27
CA ALA A 214 15.33 15.35 -6.08
C ALA A 214 15.60 15.09 -4.58
N GLY A 215 15.58 16.15 -3.76
CA GLY A 215 15.68 16.04 -2.31
C GLY A 215 14.52 15.25 -1.69
N ALA A 216 13.29 15.48 -2.16
CA ALA A 216 12.12 14.73 -1.69
C ALA A 216 12.22 13.23 -2.03
N VAL A 217 12.68 12.89 -3.24
CA VAL A 217 12.89 11.48 -3.63
C VAL A 217 14.00 10.85 -2.78
N ARG A 218 15.12 11.53 -2.56
CA ARG A 218 16.17 11.03 -1.65
C ARG A 218 15.65 10.83 -0.22
N THR A 219 14.85 11.76 0.31
CA THR A 219 14.24 11.59 1.64
C THR A 219 13.30 10.39 1.69
N LEU A 220 12.50 10.20 0.63
CA LEU A 220 11.57 9.07 0.52
C LEU A 220 12.31 7.72 0.56
N SER A 221 13.41 7.60 -0.19
CA SER A 221 14.18 6.36 -0.35
C SER A 221 15.28 6.17 0.70
N ALA A 222 15.59 7.17 1.52
CA ALA A 222 16.53 7.03 2.62
C ALA A 222 15.92 6.24 3.78
N ILE A 223 16.76 5.50 4.52
CA ILE A 223 16.34 4.80 5.74
C ILE A 223 15.82 5.82 6.76
N GLN A 224 14.59 5.66 7.19
CA GLN A 224 13.92 6.53 8.16
C GLN A 224 13.73 5.88 9.53
N THR A 225 13.93 4.56 9.62
CA THR A 225 13.79 3.80 10.89
C THR A 225 15.03 3.90 11.79
N GLY A 226 16.11 4.54 11.32
CA GLY A 226 17.37 4.59 12.09
C GLY A 226 17.86 3.18 12.42
N ASP A 227 18.18 2.94 13.69
CA ASP A 227 18.63 1.64 14.20
C ASP A 227 17.51 0.65 14.49
N VAL A 228 16.24 1.05 14.29
CA VAL A 228 15.10 0.16 14.49
C VAL A 228 15.03 -0.87 13.35
N PRO A 229 15.21 -2.18 13.67
CA PRO A 229 15.27 -3.21 12.64
C PRO A 229 13.88 -3.45 12.02
N VAL A 230 13.85 -3.65 10.72
CA VAL A 230 12.65 -4.05 9.95
C VAL A 230 12.70 -5.55 9.66
N ASN A 231 13.68 -5.98 8.88
CA ASN A 231 14.02 -7.39 8.65
C ASN A 231 15.50 -7.50 8.19
N PRO A 232 16.07 -8.71 8.05
CA PRO A 232 17.48 -8.86 7.68
C PRO A 232 17.90 -8.30 6.32
N GLN A 233 16.96 -8.11 5.38
CA GLN A 233 17.24 -7.67 4.01
C GLN A 233 16.82 -6.23 3.75
N GLU A 234 15.98 -5.65 4.63
CA GLU A 234 15.32 -4.38 4.34
C GLU A 234 15.22 -3.49 5.59
N ALA A 235 15.37 -2.20 5.35
CA ALA A 235 14.95 -1.11 6.21
C ALA A 235 13.70 -0.43 5.64
N TYR A 236 13.27 0.68 6.24
CA TYR A 236 12.08 1.38 5.77
C TYR A 236 12.35 2.89 5.58
N GLY A 237 11.89 3.42 4.46
CA GLY A 237 11.91 4.84 4.12
C GLY A 237 10.57 5.51 4.43
N VAL A 238 10.21 6.55 3.68
CA VAL A 238 8.90 7.20 3.79
C VAL A 238 7.89 6.42 2.94
N GLY A 239 7.20 5.46 3.56
CA GLY A 239 6.18 4.64 2.88
C GLY A 239 6.74 3.60 1.90
N VAL A 240 8.02 3.29 1.94
CA VAL A 240 8.67 2.31 1.06
C VAL A 240 9.66 1.43 1.83
N PHE A 241 9.80 0.17 1.43
CA PHE A 241 10.93 -0.65 1.83
C PHE A 241 12.19 -0.20 1.10
N VAL A 242 13.34 -0.33 1.75
CA VAL A 242 14.68 -0.01 1.20
C VAL A 242 15.57 -1.23 1.38
N LYS A 243 16.16 -1.75 0.30
CA LYS A 243 17.09 -2.87 0.34
C LYS A 243 18.40 -2.47 1.02
N ILE A 244 18.80 -3.22 2.03
CA ILE A 244 20.08 -3.05 2.75
C ILE A 244 21.07 -4.18 2.45
N ARG A 245 20.62 -5.19 1.70
CA ARG A 245 21.45 -6.28 1.17
C ARG A 245 20.95 -6.62 -0.23
N ASP A 246 21.87 -7.12 -1.07
CA ASP A 246 21.50 -7.66 -2.36
C ASP A 246 20.61 -8.89 -2.16
N ASP A 247 19.47 -8.89 -2.82
CA ASP A 247 18.46 -9.91 -2.67
C ASP A 247 17.57 -9.96 -3.90
N GLU A 248 17.22 -11.15 -4.33
CA GLU A 248 16.33 -11.37 -5.49
C GLU A 248 16.79 -10.66 -6.80
N GLY A 249 18.05 -10.24 -6.87
CA GLY A 249 18.61 -9.52 -8.02
C GLY A 249 18.40 -8.01 -7.96
N LEU A 250 17.89 -7.44 -6.88
CA LEU A 250 17.81 -6.00 -6.66
C LEU A 250 19.04 -5.52 -5.89
N SER A 251 19.61 -4.40 -6.30
CA SER A 251 20.78 -3.79 -5.65
C SER A 251 20.45 -3.20 -4.29
N VAL A 252 21.45 -3.09 -3.42
CA VAL A 252 21.37 -2.28 -2.20
C VAL A 252 20.98 -0.84 -2.55
N GLY A 253 20.06 -0.26 -1.77
CA GLY A 253 19.48 1.06 -2.03
C GLY A 253 18.29 1.05 -2.99
N SER A 254 17.93 -0.09 -3.57
CA SER A 254 16.63 -0.24 -4.25
C SER A 254 15.50 -0.02 -3.26
N PHE A 255 14.45 0.66 -3.69
CA PHE A 255 13.31 0.97 -2.84
C PHE A 255 11.98 0.70 -3.56
N GLY A 256 10.95 0.35 -2.78
CA GLY A 256 9.65 0.00 -3.35
C GLY A 256 8.67 -0.51 -2.32
N HIS A 257 7.59 -1.10 -2.79
CA HIS A 257 6.57 -1.65 -1.90
C HIS A 257 5.90 -2.90 -2.48
N ARG A 258 5.25 -3.67 -1.59
CA ARG A 258 4.49 -4.88 -1.91
C ARG A 258 3.05 -4.73 -1.45
N GLY A 259 2.11 -5.20 -2.26
CA GLY A 259 0.70 -5.26 -1.91
C GLY A 259 0.25 -6.64 -1.42
N ALA A 260 -0.84 -6.68 -0.67
CA ALA A 260 -1.41 -7.91 -0.13
C ALA A 260 -1.82 -8.92 -1.23
N ARG A 261 -2.16 -8.43 -2.41
CA ARG A 261 -2.51 -9.23 -3.60
C ARG A 261 -1.29 -9.68 -4.42
N ARG A 262 -0.08 -9.62 -3.83
CA ARG A 262 1.18 -9.96 -4.49
C ARG A 262 1.58 -9.01 -5.62
N THR A 263 1.08 -7.80 -5.60
CA THR A 263 1.60 -6.72 -6.43
C THR A 263 2.92 -6.22 -5.86
N VAL A 264 3.85 -5.82 -6.73
CA VAL A 264 5.09 -5.17 -6.32
C VAL A 264 5.44 -4.02 -7.23
N MET A 265 6.07 -3.00 -6.66
CA MET A 265 6.78 -1.96 -7.38
C MET A 265 8.17 -1.80 -6.78
N TRP A 266 9.19 -1.67 -7.63
CA TRP A 266 10.57 -1.42 -7.20
C TRP A 266 11.25 -0.41 -8.13
N VAL A 267 12.07 0.41 -7.53
CA VAL A 267 13.01 1.32 -8.20
C VAL A 267 14.40 0.88 -7.80
N ASP A 268 15.22 0.52 -8.77
CA ASP A 268 16.62 0.17 -8.61
C ASP A 268 17.50 1.23 -9.28
N PRO A 269 18.02 2.19 -8.50
CA PRO A 269 18.83 3.28 -9.06
C PRO A 269 20.16 2.80 -9.63
N THR A 270 20.76 1.74 -9.07
CA THR A 270 22.04 1.18 -9.51
C THR A 270 21.92 0.57 -10.90
N ASN A 271 20.91 -0.25 -11.12
CA ASN A 271 20.63 -0.87 -12.40
C ASN A 271 19.77 0.01 -13.32
N ARG A 272 19.39 1.21 -12.88
CA ARG A 272 18.51 2.14 -13.60
C ARG A 272 17.19 1.50 -14.04
N LEU A 273 16.60 0.71 -13.17
CA LEU A 273 15.37 -0.02 -13.45
C LEU A 273 14.18 0.49 -12.64
N ALA A 274 13.04 0.57 -13.30
CA ALA A 274 11.73 0.76 -12.71
C ALA A 274 10.88 -0.49 -12.99
N ILE A 275 10.40 -1.15 -11.96
CA ILE A 275 9.72 -2.45 -12.06
C ILE A 275 8.34 -2.34 -11.45
N ALA A 276 7.32 -2.75 -12.22
CA ALA A 276 5.96 -2.94 -11.74
C ALA A 276 5.47 -4.34 -12.14
N LEU A 277 5.23 -5.20 -11.16
CA LEU A 277 4.71 -6.55 -11.39
C LEU A 277 3.40 -6.70 -10.61
N LEU A 278 2.31 -6.85 -11.32
CA LEU A 278 0.99 -6.98 -10.75
C LEU A 278 0.50 -8.43 -10.90
N VAL A 279 0.35 -9.10 -9.77
CA VAL A 279 -0.15 -10.47 -9.69
C VAL A 279 -1.35 -10.46 -8.74
N GLU A 280 -2.50 -10.94 -9.22
CA GLU A 280 -3.72 -11.02 -8.41
C GLU A 280 -3.85 -12.44 -7.82
N ARG A 281 -3.12 -12.69 -6.71
CA ARG A 281 -3.06 -14.01 -6.10
C ARG A 281 -2.82 -13.96 -4.59
N PHE A 282 -3.69 -14.58 -3.79
CA PHE A 282 -3.57 -14.61 -2.32
C PHE A 282 -2.70 -15.75 -1.78
N ASP A 283 -2.78 -16.92 -2.41
CA ASP A 283 -2.24 -18.18 -1.89
C ASP A 283 -0.79 -18.46 -2.32
N MET A 284 -0.12 -17.49 -2.93
CA MET A 284 1.28 -17.60 -3.27
C MET A 284 2.13 -17.65 -1.99
N THR A 285 2.89 -18.71 -1.82
CA THR A 285 3.81 -18.86 -0.70
C THR A 285 4.98 -17.87 -0.82
N GLY A 286 5.66 -17.58 0.29
CA GLY A 286 6.85 -16.73 0.25
C GLY A 286 7.95 -17.27 -0.67
N LYS A 287 8.13 -18.62 -0.73
CA LYS A 287 9.07 -19.27 -1.64
C LYS A 287 8.71 -19.09 -3.11
N GLU A 288 7.44 -19.30 -3.47
CA GLU A 288 6.96 -19.06 -4.84
C GLU A 288 7.12 -17.60 -5.25
N GLN A 289 6.80 -16.68 -4.33
CA GLN A 289 6.96 -15.25 -4.54
C GLN A 289 8.42 -14.89 -4.82
N GLN A 290 9.34 -15.41 -4.02
CA GLN A 290 10.78 -15.20 -4.19
C GLN A 290 11.28 -15.72 -5.53
N VAL A 291 10.85 -16.91 -5.96
CA VAL A 291 11.22 -17.49 -7.26
C VAL A 291 10.69 -16.63 -8.39
N VAL A 292 9.41 -16.25 -8.38
CA VAL A 292 8.79 -15.47 -9.47
C VAL A 292 9.42 -14.09 -9.55
N TYR A 293 9.52 -13.37 -8.43
CA TYR A 293 10.06 -12.01 -8.44
C TYR A 293 11.55 -12.00 -8.76
N GLY A 294 12.34 -12.89 -8.16
CA GLY A 294 13.76 -12.99 -8.43
C GLY A 294 14.05 -13.32 -9.88
N SER A 295 13.27 -14.20 -10.52
CA SER A 295 13.41 -14.51 -11.94
C SER A 295 13.09 -13.31 -12.83
N VAL A 296 11.99 -12.58 -12.53
CA VAL A 296 11.61 -11.38 -13.30
C VAL A 296 12.67 -10.28 -13.15
N PHE A 297 13.13 -10.04 -11.91
CA PHE A 297 14.11 -8.98 -11.64
C PHE A 297 15.46 -9.29 -12.31
N LYS A 298 15.97 -10.52 -12.19
CA LYS A 298 17.20 -10.96 -12.86
C LYS A 298 17.09 -10.84 -14.38
N ALA A 299 15.99 -11.27 -14.97
CA ALA A 299 15.77 -11.15 -16.41
C ALA A 299 15.69 -9.66 -16.85
N ALA A 300 15.05 -8.80 -16.06
CA ALA A 300 14.99 -7.37 -16.34
C ALA A 300 16.38 -6.72 -16.28
N ILE A 301 17.18 -7.05 -15.26
CA ILE A 301 18.55 -6.55 -15.11
C ILE A 301 19.42 -7.03 -16.27
N ALA A 302 19.36 -8.30 -16.62
CA ALA A 302 20.14 -8.86 -17.73
C ALA A 302 19.79 -8.22 -19.08
N LYS A 303 18.53 -7.83 -19.27
CA LYS A 303 18.06 -7.27 -20.54
C LYS A 303 18.18 -5.75 -20.63
N TYR A 304 17.98 -5.04 -19.55
CA TYR A 304 17.78 -3.58 -19.53
C TYR A 304 18.73 -2.85 -18.58
N GLY A 305 19.46 -3.57 -17.74
CA GLY A 305 20.47 -2.99 -16.84
C GLY A 305 21.64 -2.39 -17.63
N PRO A 306 22.46 -1.53 -17.00
CA PRO A 306 23.65 -1.02 -17.65
C PRO A 306 24.58 -2.16 -18.03
N ALA A 307 25.23 -2.04 -19.20
CA ALA A 307 26.31 -2.96 -19.57
C ALA A 307 27.45 -2.81 -18.54
N HIS A 308 27.85 -3.91 -17.92
CA HIS A 308 28.97 -3.96 -16.99
C HIS A 308 30.30 -3.98 -17.74
#